data_1d46b2371afeca2deab18421b4532e4a
#
_entry.id   1d46b2371afeca2deab18421b4532e4a
#
_cell.length_a   1.000
_cell.length_b   1.000
_cell.length_c   1.000
_cell.angle_alpha   90.00
_cell.angle_beta   90.00
_cell.angle_gamma   90.00
#
_symmetry.space_group_name_H-M   'P 1'
#
loop_
_entity.id
_entity.type
_entity.pdbx_description
1 polymer ?
#
loop_
_entity_poly.entity_id
_entity_poly.type
_entity_poly.pdbx_seq_one_letter_code
_entity_poly.pdbx_strand_id
1 'polypeptide(L)'
;MLPVLFTLTIPPSLGIVVWLALSAASGAWQVRSGRAPGEKELWKTFGTWTAGTAAVLYLAVRVLGGQNILHLERPLAIPVHTYGILVAAGFLVAMTLAARAADRSGLNRDKVLDLSFGILVAAMIGSRILFIIVNWDEYAHDLAGIFQFWKGGLVFYGGFIGAVLFSIWYMRRHDMQFLPYADAMGPTVAIGQALGRIGCFSAGCCWGDACDTHYLFAARFPPDSLAYQSQAAAQAIPPGAPSTIAIHPTQLYEALGCALIFLFLTYWRSRKRFHGELLALYLMLYAPLRAVVETFRGDEERGRVFNFLGGWARHAWWNLSTSELISIGIFAAGVAIYATQSRRAYAASIPAAA
;
A
#
# COMPACT_ATOMS: atom_id res chain seq x y z
N MET A 1 -9.48 20.04 -0.96
CA MET A 1 -8.61 18.86 -1.16
C MET A 1 -7.48 19.27 -2.08
N LEU A 2 -6.23 18.89 -1.76
CA LEU A 2 -5.06 19.21 -2.58
C LEU A 2 -4.55 17.92 -3.21
N PRO A 3 -4.97 17.56 -4.44
CA PRO A 3 -4.50 16.34 -5.13
C PRO A 3 -2.99 16.42 -5.38
N VAL A 4 -2.48 17.61 -5.69
CA VAL A 4 -1.05 17.91 -5.75
C VAL A 4 -0.69 18.81 -4.58
N LEU A 5 0.19 18.35 -3.69
CA LEU A 5 0.60 19.11 -2.52
C LEU A 5 1.49 20.29 -2.92
N PHE A 6 2.46 20.02 -3.78
CA PHE A 6 3.34 21.01 -4.42
C PHE A 6 4.01 20.39 -5.65
N THR A 7 4.50 21.24 -6.54
CA THR A 7 5.32 20.82 -7.67
C THR A 7 6.76 21.15 -7.38
N LEU A 8 7.61 20.13 -7.28
CA LEU A 8 9.06 20.33 -7.13
C LEU A 8 9.65 20.66 -8.48
N THR A 9 10.04 21.92 -8.67
CA THR A 9 10.76 22.36 -9.87
C THR A 9 12.26 22.30 -9.60
N ILE A 10 12.96 21.37 -10.24
CA ILE A 10 14.41 21.21 -10.10
C ILE A 10 15.05 21.91 -11.31
N PRO A 11 15.74 23.05 -11.11
CA PRO A 11 16.52 23.65 -12.20
C PRO A 11 17.66 22.70 -12.57
N PRO A 12 18.08 22.66 -13.85
CA PRO A 12 19.11 21.74 -14.32
C PRO A 12 20.43 21.84 -13.55
N SER A 13 20.82 23.06 -13.16
CA SER A 13 21.98 23.29 -12.32
C SER A 13 21.95 22.67 -10.96
N LEU A 14 20.75 22.65 -10.30
CA LEU A 14 20.57 22.04 -8.99
C LEU A 14 20.59 20.51 -9.08
N GLY A 15 20.09 19.94 -10.18
CA GLY A 15 20.13 18.49 -10.43
C GLY A 15 21.58 17.96 -10.46
N ILE A 16 22.49 18.70 -11.09
CA ILE A 16 23.93 18.37 -11.13
C ILE A 16 24.56 18.48 -9.73
N VAL A 17 24.24 19.55 -8.97
CA VAL A 17 24.76 19.74 -7.61
C VAL A 17 24.26 18.67 -6.66
N VAL A 18 22.96 18.33 -6.70
CA VAL A 18 22.39 17.25 -5.88
C VAL A 18 23.00 15.90 -6.22
N TRP A 19 23.23 15.63 -7.50
CA TRP A 19 23.90 14.41 -7.94
C TRP A 19 25.34 14.32 -7.43
N LEU A 20 26.12 15.41 -7.55
CA LEU A 20 27.50 15.47 -7.02
C LEU A 20 27.52 15.30 -5.50
N ALA A 21 26.58 15.92 -4.78
CA ALA A 21 26.48 15.79 -3.33
C ALA A 21 26.12 14.37 -2.87
N LEU A 22 25.18 13.69 -3.55
CA LEU A 22 24.80 12.30 -3.24
C LEU A 22 25.93 11.33 -3.57
N SER A 23 26.65 11.56 -4.68
CA SER A 23 27.83 10.76 -5.06
C SER A 23 28.97 10.91 -4.03
N ALA A 24 29.22 12.14 -3.58
CA ALA A 24 30.22 12.42 -2.53
C ALA A 24 29.82 11.84 -1.16
N ALA A 25 28.53 11.93 -0.79
CA ALA A 25 28.03 11.37 0.46
C ALA A 25 28.09 9.84 0.49
N SER A 26 27.80 9.18 -0.65
CA SER A 26 27.91 7.71 -0.76
C SER A 26 29.36 7.23 -0.64
N GLY A 27 30.30 7.97 -1.26
CA GLY A 27 31.73 7.70 -1.13
C GLY A 27 32.26 7.89 0.32
N ALA A 28 31.85 8.99 0.97
CA ALA A 28 32.22 9.29 2.35
C ALA A 28 31.64 8.25 3.34
N TRP A 29 30.41 7.75 3.09
CA TRP A 29 29.81 6.69 3.90
C TRP A 29 30.56 5.37 3.81
N GLN A 30 31.03 4.97 2.63
CA GLN A 30 31.82 3.75 2.45
C GLN A 30 33.18 3.82 3.16
N VAL A 31 33.86 4.97 3.10
CA VAL A 31 35.11 5.19 3.85
C VAL A 31 34.89 5.08 5.34
N ARG A 32 33.78 5.66 5.86
CA ARG A 32 33.45 5.65 7.29
C ARG A 32 32.99 4.27 7.79
N SER A 33 32.45 3.41 6.93
CA SER A 33 31.97 2.07 7.27
C SER A 33 33.10 1.03 7.42
N GLY A 34 34.37 1.41 7.29
CA GLY A 34 35.54 0.53 7.49
C GLY A 34 35.69 -0.61 6.48
N ARG A 35 34.93 -0.58 5.38
CA ARG A 35 34.97 -1.58 4.31
C ARG A 35 35.92 -1.20 3.16
N ALA A 36 36.77 -0.22 3.37
CA ALA A 36 37.64 0.27 2.33
C ALA A 36 38.94 -0.55 2.24
N PRO A 37 39.19 -1.25 1.15
CA PRO A 37 40.52 -1.71 0.81
C PRO A 37 41.41 -0.50 0.41
N GLY A 38 42.72 -0.64 0.52
CA GLY A 38 43.73 0.42 0.45
C GLY A 38 43.54 1.51 -0.60
N GLU A 39 44.22 2.63 -0.42
CA GLU A 39 44.04 3.92 -1.06
C GLU A 39 43.89 3.91 -2.61
N LYS A 40 44.52 2.99 -3.33
CA LYS A 40 44.41 2.84 -4.79
C LYS A 40 43.09 2.17 -5.23
N GLU A 41 42.51 1.33 -4.43
CA GLU A 41 41.18 0.74 -4.70
C GLU A 41 40.04 1.67 -4.32
N LEU A 42 40.29 2.62 -3.39
CA LEU A 42 39.31 3.64 -2.99
C LEU A 42 38.88 4.52 -4.17
N TRP A 43 39.82 4.96 -4.98
CA TRP A 43 39.55 5.76 -6.18
C TRP A 43 38.87 4.97 -7.29
N LYS A 44 39.18 3.67 -7.45
CA LYS A 44 38.48 2.81 -8.41
C LYS A 44 37.04 2.56 -7.96
N THR A 45 36.83 2.29 -6.68
CA THR A 45 35.49 2.08 -6.11
C THR A 45 34.66 3.36 -6.16
N PHE A 46 35.25 4.51 -5.84
CA PHE A 46 34.61 5.82 -5.99
C PHE A 46 34.25 6.10 -7.46
N GLY A 47 35.15 5.84 -8.41
CA GLY A 47 34.91 6.03 -9.84
C GLY A 47 33.83 5.10 -10.40
N THR A 48 33.80 3.83 -9.99
CA THR A 48 32.76 2.88 -10.43
C THR A 48 31.39 3.20 -9.84
N TRP A 49 31.32 3.63 -8.57
CA TRP A 49 30.07 4.06 -7.93
C TRP A 49 29.55 5.38 -8.48
N THR A 50 30.41 6.35 -8.73
CA THR A 50 30.02 7.62 -9.36
C THR A 50 29.56 7.40 -10.80
N ALA A 51 30.23 6.54 -11.57
CA ALA A 51 29.81 6.18 -12.93
C ALA A 51 28.51 5.35 -12.90
N GLY A 52 28.36 4.42 -11.95
CA GLY A 52 27.14 3.61 -11.78
C GLY A 52 25.93 4.45 -11.35
N THR A 53 26.11 5.34 -10.37
CA THR A 53 25.03 6.27 -9.95
C THR A 53 24.72 7.30 -11.04
N ALA A 54 25.71 7.77 -11.81
CA ALA A 54 25.49 8.62 -12.97
C ALA A 54 24.68 7.90 -14.05
N ALA A 55 25.03 6.65 -14.35
CA ALA A 55 24.32 5.85 -15.34
C ALA A 55 22.88 5.55 -14.90
N VAL A 56 22.66 5.20 -13.61
CA VAL A 56 21.32 4.97 -13.07
C VAL A 56 20.50 6.26 -13.05
N LEU A 57 21.09 7.40 -12.66
CA LEU A 57 20.40 8.69 -12.69
C LEU A 57 20.12 9.15 -14.12
N TYR A 58 21.07 8.95 -15.04
CA TYR A 58 20.89 9.24 -16.46
C TYR A 58 19.78 8.37 -17.08
N LEU A 59 19.77 7.07 -16.78
CA LEU A 59 18.69 6.17 -17.18
C LEU A 59 17.36 6.56 -16.53
N ALA A 60 17.35 6.85 -15.23
CA ALA A 60 16.16 7.28 -14.52
C ALA A 60 15.59 8.58 -15.11
N VAL A 61 16.46 9.57 -15.38
CA VAL A 61 16.06 10.83 -16.00
C VAL A 61 15.62 10.61 -17.45
N ARG A 62 16.29 9.76 -18.21
CA ARG A 62 15.91 9.43 -19.61
C ARG A 62 14.59 8.68 -19.66
N VAL A 63 14.35 7.81 -18.70
CA VAL A 63 13.16 6.99 -18.58
C VAL A 63 11.98 7.76 -18.00
N LEU A 64 12.20 8.63 -17.00
CA LEU A 64 11.18 9.51 -16.39
C LEU A 64 10.82 10.72 -17.26
N GLY A 65 11.75 11.22 -18.07
CA GLY A 65 11.60 12.49 -18.81
C GLY A 65 11.06 12.40 -20.22
N GLY A 66 10.87 11.17 -20.78
CA GLY A 66 10.55 11.06 -22.21
C GLY A 66 11.64 11.69 -23.11
N GLN A 67 11.57 11.54 -24.41
CA GLN A 67 12.63 11.74 -25.41
C GLN A 67 13.40 13.08 -25.46
N ASN A 68 13.22 14.03 -24.52
CA ASN A 68 13.75 15.40 -24.63
C ASN A 68 14.69 15.84 -23.50
N ILE A 69 15.50 14.94 -22.93
CA ILE A 69 16.42 15.28 -21.82
C ILE A 69 17.62 16.15 -22.27
N LEU A 70 17.92 16.22 -23.54
CA LEU A 70 18.98 17.06 -24.08
C LEU A 70 18.60 18.55 -24.19
N HIS A 71 17.33 18.90 -23.99
CA HIS A 71 16.90 20.28 -23.84
C HIS A 71 16.97 20.71 -22.37
N LEU A 72 18.15 21.07 -21.91
CA LEU A 72 18.50 21.62 -20.58
C LEU A 72 17.75 22.92 -20.21
N GLU A 73 16.80 23.34 -21.02
CA GLU A 73 16.14 24.65 -20.88
C GLU A 73 14.85 24.62 -20.07
N ARG A 74 14.29 23.44 -19.77
CA ARG A 74 13.05 23.34 -18.98
C ARG A 74 13.30 22.70 -17.61
N PRO A 75 12.88 23.35 -16.52
CA PRO A 75 12.98 22.78 -15.19
C PRO A 75 12.13 21.50 -15.10
N LEU A 76 12.68 20.46 -14.47
CA LEU A 76 11.95 19.23 -14.18
C LEU A 76 10.86 19.54 -13.14
N ALA A 77 9.60 19.51 -13.55
CA ALA A 77 8.45 19.71 -12.68
C ALA A 77 7.90 18.34 -12.23
N ILE A 78 8.14 17.98 -10.98
CA ILE A 78 7.65 16.73 -10.39
C ILE A 78 6.43 17.07 -9.53
N PRO A 79 5.20 16.70 -9.95
CA PRO A 79 4.02 16.88 -9.11
C PRO A 79 4.06 15.91 -7.94
N VAL A 80 4.08 16.44 -6.72
CA VAL A 80 4.06 15.63 -5.50
C VAL A 80 2.61 15.49 -5.04
N HIS A 81 2.06 14.30 -5.22
CA HIS A 81 0.68 13.99 -4.88
C HIS A 81 0.52 13.68 -3.40
N THR A 82 -0.47 14.26 -2.77
CA THR A 82 -0.82 14.02 -1.34
C THR A 82 -1.07 12.54 -1.07
N TYR A 83 -1.71 11.83 -2.00
CA TYR A 83 -1.92 10.38 -1.92
C TYR A 83 -0.60 9.62 -1.71
N GLY A 84 0.40 9.87 -2.55
CA GLY A 84 1.69 9.18 -2.48
C GLY A 84 2.41 9.42 -1.15
N ILE A 85 2.36 10.66 -0.64
CA ILE A 85 2.96 11.01 0.67
C ILE A 85 2.25 10.26 1.80
N LEU A 86 0.92 10.23 1.81
CA LEU A 86 0.15 9.58 2.87
C LEU A 86 0.31 8.05 2.85
N VAL A 87 0.39 7.44 1.67
CA VAL A 87 0.68 6.00 1.53
C VAL A 87 2.10 5.69 2.02
N ALA A 88 3.10 6.48 1.61
CA ALA A 88 4.48 6.31 2.08
C ALA A 88 4.61 6.52 3.59
N ALA A 89 3.98 7.56 4.14
CA ALA A 89 3.93 7.82 5.58
C ALA A 89 3.25 6.66 6.31
N GLY A 90 2.12 6.16 5.81
CA GLY A 90 1.41 5.01 6.35
C GLY A 90 2.29 3.76 6.41
N PHE A 91 3.02 3.49 5.34
CA PHE A 91 3.97 2.37 5.29
C PHE A 91 5.11 2.54 6.31
N LEU A 92 5.76 3.71 6.36
CA LEU A 92 6.85 3.98 7.28
C LEU A 92 6.41 3.92 8.75
N VAL A 93 5.24 4.46 9.07
CA VAL A 93 4.64 4.38 10.42
C VAL A 93 4.35 2.92 10.77
N ALA A 94 3.68 2.17 9.90
CA ALA A 94 3.35 0.76 10.12
C ALA A 94 4.62 -0.08 10.32
N MET A 95 5.62 0.06 9.45
CA MET A 95 6.90 -0.63 9.52
C MET A 95 7.65 -0.32 10.83
N THR A 96 7.72 0.96 11.20
CA THR A 96 8.41 1.40 12.44
C THR A 96 7.71 0.85 13.69
N LEU A 97 6.38 0.89 13.73
CA LEU A 97 5.60 0.35 14.84
C LEU A 97 5.68 -1.18 14.90
N ALA A 98 5.69 -1.88 13.77
CA ALA A 98 5.87 -3.33 13.69
C ALA A 98 7.25 -3.74 14.23
N ALA A 99 8.31 -3.04 13.83
CA ALA A 99 9.67 -3.27 14.31
C ALA A 99 9.78 -3.07 15.82
N ARG A 100 9.19 -1.97 16.37
CA ARG A 100 9.12 -1.73 17.82
C ARG A 100 8.29 -2.79 18.56
N ALA A 101 7.23 -3.28 17.94
CA ALA A 101 6.39 -4.33 18.50
C ALA A 101 7.11 -5.68 18.56
N ALA A 102 7.86 -6.00 17.53
CA ALA A 102 8.71 -7.19 17.49
C ALA A 102 9.78 -7.16 18.59
N ASP A 103 10.49 -6.04 18.71
CA ASP A 103 11.52 -5.83 19.73
C ASP A 103 10.97 -6.03 21.15
N ARG A 104 9.81 -5.41 21.46
CA ARG A 104 9.13 -5.59 22.75
C ARG A 104 8.65 -7.02 23.03
N SER A 105 8.49 -7.83 21.98
CA SER A 105 8.04 -9.22 22.06
C SER A 105 9.19 -10.21 22.00
N GLY A 106 10.45 -9.75 22.06
CA GLY A 106 11.66 -10.59 21.95
C GLY A 106 11.89 -11.16 20.55
N LEU A 107 11.25 -10.61 19.53
CA LEU A 107 11.45 -11.01 18.14
C LEU A 107 12.52 -10.13 17.48
N ASN A 108 13.14 -10.66 16.43
CA ASN A 108 14.18 -9.93 15.71
C ASN A 108 13.58 -8.77 14.92
N ARG A 109 13.94 -7.54 15.31
CA ARG A 109 13.50 -6.28 14.71
C ARG A 109 13.93 -6.16 13.24
N ASP A 110 15.18 -6.54 12.95
CA ASP A 110 15.74 -6.36 11.61
C ASP A 110 15.04 -7.27 10.60
N LYS A 111 14.70 -8.50 11.00
CA LYS A 111 13.88 -9.39 10.18
C LYS A 111 12.51 -8.80 9.83
N VAL A 112 11.89 -8.02 10.73
CA VAL A 112 10.60 -7.34 10.45
C VAL A 112 10.79 -6.18 9.47
N LEU A 113 11.88 -5.42 9.60
CA LEU A 113 12.20 -4.33 8.66
C LEU A 113 12.46 -4.87 7.26
N ASP A 114 13.30 -5.90 7.14
CA ASP A 114 13.63 -6.56 5.88
C ASP A 114 12.38 -7.19 5.23
N LEU A 115 11.56 -7.89 6.03
CA LEU A 115 10.31 -8.48 5.57
C LEU A 115 9.36 -7.40 5.05
N SER A 116 9.19 -6.30 5.80
CA SER A 116 8.29 -5.21 5.42
C SER A 116 8.74 -4.53 4.12
N PHE A 117 10.04 -4.23 4.00
CA PHE A 117 10.59 -3.65 2.78
C PHE A 117 10.49 -4.60 1.59
N GLY A 118 10.81 -5.88 1.81
CA GLY A 118 10.69 -6.90 0.78
C GLY A 118 9.24 -7.11 0.30
N ILE A 119 8.25 -7.06 1.22
CA ILE A 119 6.83 -7.08 0.87
C ILE A 119 6.47 -5.90 -0.03
N LEU A 120 6.95 -4.69 0.27
CA LEU A 120 6.69 -3.50 -0.56
C LEU A 120 7.22 -3.69 -1.98
N VAL A 121 8.48 -4.11 -2.11
CA VAL A 121 9.11 -4.33 -3.42
C VAL A 121 8.41 -5.46 -4.19
N ALA A 122 8.14 -6.58 -3.53
CA ALA A 122 7.46 -7.72 -4.15
C ALA A 122 6.02 -7.38 -4.57
N ALA A 123 5.31 -6.56 -3.78
CA ALA A 123 3.98 -6.06 -4.13
C ALA A 123 4.02 -5.16 -5.37
N MET A 124 4.99 -4.25 -5.46
CA MET A 124 5.15 -3.39 -6.66
C MET A 124 5.44 -4.22 -7.91
N ILE A 125 6.37 -5.16 -7.82
CA ILE A 125 6.74 -6.05 -8.93
C ILE A 125 5.54 -6.92 -9.33
N GLY A 126 4.89 -7.56 -8.37
CA GLY A 126 3.73 -8.42 -8.62
C GLY A 126 2.55 -7.67 -9.24
N SER A 127 2.26 -6.45 -8.75
CA SER A 127 1.23 -5.58 -9.34
C SER A 127 1.51 -5.26 -10.81
N ARG A 128 2.76 -5.00 -11.14
CA ARG A 128 3.17 -4.69 -12.50
C ARG A 128 3.13 -5.92 -13.41
N ILE A 129 3.62 -7.05 -12.93
CA ILE A 129 3.59 -8.31 -13.68
C ILE A 129 2.14 -8.67 -14.05
N LEU A 130 1.22 -8.64 -13.08
CA LEU A 130 -0.17 -8.98 -13.36
C LEU A 130 -0.83 -7.98 -14.31
N PHE A 131 -0.49 -6.68 -14.19
CA PHE A 131 -1.00 -5.66 -15.11
C PHE A 131 -0.57 -5.94 -16.55
N ILE A 132 0.70 -6.27 -16.77
CA ILE A 132 1.24 -6.61 -18.09
C ILE A 132 0.57 -7.87 -18.65
N ILE A 133 0.37 -8.90 -17.81
CA ILE A 133 -0.29 -10.14 -18.24
C ILE A 133 -1.72 -9.86 -18.72
N VAL A 134 -2.47 -9.04 -17.98
CA VAL A 134 -3.87 -8.70 -18.32
C VAL A 134 -3.96 -7.83 -19.58
N ASN A 135 -2.95 -6.99 -19.84
CA ASN A 135 -2.93 -6.08 -21.00
C ASN A 135 -1.83 -6.48 -22.00
N TRP A 136 -1.61 -7.78 -22.18
CA TRP A 136 -0.51 -8.29 -22.97
C TRP A 136 -0.49 -7.78 -24.43
N ASP A 137 -1.66 -7.62 -25.04
CA ASP A 137 -1.78 -7.14 -26.41
C ASP A 137 -1.18 -5.74 -26.62
N GLU A 138 -1.26 -4.87 -25.61
CA GLU A 138 -0.67 -3.53 -25.62
C GLU A 138 0.86 -3.59 -25.48
N TYR A 139 1.36 -4.50 -24.60
CA TYR A 139 2.80 -4.59 -24.26
C TYR A 139 3.60 -5.52 -25.19
N ALA A 140 2.96 -6.39 -25.96
CA ALA A 140 3.63 -7.26 -26.91
C ALA A 140 4.47 -6.49 -27.96
N HIS A 141 4.04 -5.26 -28.28
CA HIS A 141 4.70 -4.39 -29.25
C HIS A 141 5.54 -3.25 -28.62
N ASP A 142 5.48 -3.06 -27.29
CA ASP A 142 6.29 -2.09 -26.53
C ASP A 142 6.93 -2.71 -25.28
N LEU A 143 7.99 -3.45 -25.48
CA LEU A 143 8.75 -4.07 -24.39
C LEU A 143 9.38 -3.05 -23.42
N ALA A 144 9.67 -1.82 -23.90
CA ALA A 144 10.18 -0.75 -23.04
C ALA A 144 9.11 -0.23 -22.07
N GLY A 145 7.84 -0.24 -22.50
CA GLY A 145 6.68 0.11 -21.67
C GLY A 145 6.52 -0.79 -20.45
N ILE A 146 7.01 -2.02 -20.46
CA ILE A 146 6.97 -2.96 -19.34
C ILE A 146 7.60 -2.37 -18.08
N PHE A 147 8.70 -1.62 -18.22
CA PHE A 147 9.45 -1.03 -17.11
C PHE A 147 8.92 0.35 -16.68
N GLN A 148 7.94 0.91 -17.36
CA GLN A 148 7.43 2.27 -17.11
C GLN A 148 6.33 2.27 -16.04
N PHE A 149 6.63 1.79 -14.82
CA PHE A 149 5.68 1.73 -13.70
C PHE A 149 5.18 3.12 -13.23
N TRP A 150 5.90 4.20 -13.53
CA TRP A 150 5.50 5.59 -13.20
C TRP A 150 4.36 6.13 -14.08
N LYS A 151 4.05 5.48 -15.20
CA LYS A 151 2.88 5.79 -16.02
C LYS A 151 1.58 5.21 -15.46
N GLY A 152 1.64 4.53 -14.32
CA GLY A 152 0.52 3.80 -13.74
C GLY A 152 0.48 2.34 -14.19
N GLY A 153 -0.69 1.71 -14.09
CA GLY A 153 -0.85 0.31 -14.49
C GLY A 153 -0.32 -0.66 -13.42
N LEU A 154 -0.97 -0.64 -12.26
CA LEU A 154 -0.72 -1.56 -11.15
C LEU A 154 -2.03 -2.28 -10.80
N VAL A 155 -2.01 -3.61 -10.78
CA VAL A 155 -3.18 -4.43 -10.41
C VAL A 155 -3.02 -4.91 -8.97
N PHE A 156 -4.00 -4.59 -8.13
CA PHE A 156 -3.99 -4.91 -6.70
C PHE A 156 -3.73 -6.40 -6.42
N TYR A 157 -4.41 -7.29 -7.13
CA TYR A 157 -4.27 -8.74 -6.93
C TYR A 157 -2.84 -9.24 -7.18
N GLY A 158 -2.15 -8.68 -8.17
CA GLY A 158 -0.74 -9.01 -8.43
C GLY A 158 0.16 -8.60 -7.27
N GLY A 159 -0.09 -7.43 -6.70
CA GLY A 159 0.63 -6.96 -5.51
C GLY A 159 0.38 -7.83 -4.29
N PHE A 160 -0.86 -8.24 -4.08
CA PHE A 160 -1.22 -9.15 -2.98
C PHE A 160 -0.52 -10.51 -3.11
N ILE A 161 -0.57 -11.12 -4.31
CA ILE A 161 0.11 -12.39 -4.58
C ILE A 161 1.62 -12.26 -4.37
N GLY A 162 2.25 -11.21 -4.91
CA GLY A 162 3.68 -10.95 -4.74
C GLY A 162 4.08 -10.80 -3.27
N ALA A 163 3.29 -10.03 -2.50
CA ALA A 163 3.50 -9.85 -1.06
C ALA A 163 3.41 -11.17 -0.28
N VAL A 164 2.39 -12.00 -0.56
CA VAL A 164 2.20 -13.30 0.10
C VAL A 164 3.31 -14.27 -0.25
N LEU A 165 3.66 -14.41 -1.53
CA LEU A 165 4.74 -15.31 -1.97
C LEU A 165 6.08 -14.91 -1.37
N PHE A 166 6.42 -13.61 -1.38
CA PHE A 166 7.63 -13.11 -0.75
C PHE A 166 7.64 -13.37 0.75
N SER A 167 6.52 -13.11 1.45
CA SER A 167 6.41 -13.34 2.88
C SER A 167 6.65 -14.81 3.24
N ILE A 168 6.02 -15.73 2.51
CA ILE A 168 6.22 -17.18 2.73
C ILE A 168 7.68 -17.57 2.48
N TRP A 169 8.26 -17.12 1.38
CA TRP A 169 9.65 -17.41 1.04
C TRP A 169 10.61 -16.86 2.09
N TYR A 170 10.48 -15.57 2.45
CA TYR A 170 11.38 -14.91 3.40
C TYR A 170 11.28 -15.53 4.79
N MET A 171 10.05 -15.76 5.28
CA MET A 171 9.84 -16.35 6.61
C MET A 171 10.41 -17.77 6.71
N ARG A 172 10.25 -18.61 5.66
CA ARG A 172 10.85 -19.95 5.61
C ARG A 172 12.37 -19.90 5.55
N ARG A 173 12.93 -18.97 4.76
CA ARG A 173 14.38 -18.84 4.58
C ARG A 173 15.11 -18.38 5.84
N HIS A 174 14.40 -17.64 6.70
CA HIS A 174 14.96 -17.06 7.93
C HIS A 174 14.42 -17.69 9.21
N ASP A 175 13.78 -18.86 9.13
CA ASP A 175 13.22 -19.63 10.25
C ASP A 175 12.32 -18.77 11.16
N MET A 176 11.45 -17.94 10.56
CA MET A 176 10.53 -17.07 11.28
C MET A 176 9.22 -17.80 11.57
N GLN A 177 8.82 -17.83 12.83
CA GLN A 177 7.52 -18.36 13.23
C GLN A 177 6.41 -17.40 12.83
N PHE A 178 5.46 -17.82 11.99
CA PHE A 178 4.45 -16.95 11.39
C PHE A 178 3.61 -16.18 12.43
N LEU A 179 3.00 -16.87 13.40
CA LEU A 179 2.03 -16.27 14.32
C LEU A 179 2.62 -15.18 15.23
N PRO A 180 3.81 -15.35 15.87
CA PRO A 180 4.41 -14.26 16.65
C PRO A 180 4.69 -13.01 15.84
N TYR A 181 5.23 -13.15 14.63
CA TYR A 181 5.52 -12.01 13.75
C TYR A 181 4.23 -11.39 13.19
N ALA A 182 3.22 -12.19 12.86
CA ALA A 182 1.92 -11.69 12.43
C ALA A 182 1.21 -10.88 13.54
N ASP A 183 1.34 -11.26 14.81
CA ASP A 183 0.85 -10.48 15.94
C ASP A 183 1.60 -9.16 16.13
N ALA A 184 2.88 -9.11 15.81
CA ALA A 184 3.64 -7.86 15.85
C ALA A 184 3.20 -6.90 14.74
N MET A 185 2.93 -7.43 13.54
CA MET A 185 2.59 -6.66 12.35
C MET A 185 1.08 -6.35 12.22
N GLY A 186 0.19 -7.25 12.62
CA GLY A 186 -1.27 -7.15 12.41
C GLY A 186 -1.87 -5.80 12.83
N PRO A 187 -1.66 -5.33 14.08
CA PRO A 187 -2.17 -4.02 14.49
C PRO A 187 -1.61 -2.87 13.63
N THR A 188 -0.35 -2.99 13.18
CA THR A 188 0.29 -1.90 12.42
C THR A 188 -0.18 -1.83 10.98
N VAL A 189 -0.68 -2.93 10.43
CA VAL A 189 -1.38 -2.92 9.12
C VAL A 189 -2.62 -2.04 9.20
N ALA A 190 -3.38 -2.08 10.29
CA ALA A 190 -4.58 -1.25 10.47
C ALA A 190 -4.27 0.26 10.41
N ILE A 191 -3.20 0.73 11.07
CA ILE A 191 -2.83 2.16 10.99
C ILE A 191 -2.28 2.53 9.61
N GLY A 192 -1.55 1.64 8.96
CA GLY A 192 -1.11 1.84 7.56
C GLY A 192 -2.30 1.98 6.62
N GLN A 193 -3.33 1.13 6.77
CA GLN A 193 -4.58 1.23 6.02
C GLN A 193 -5.31 2.54 6.30
N ALA A 194 -5.42 2.97 7.58
CA ALA A 194 -6.08 4.23 7.92
C ALA A 194 -5.44 5.42 7.19
N LEU A 195 -4.11 5.53 7.21
CA LEU A 195 -3.38 6.59 6.50
C LEU A 195 -3.52 6.47 4.97
N GLY A 196 -3.48 5.25 4.43
CA GLY A 196 -3.74 5.01 3.02
C GLY A 196 -5.15 5.44 2.58
N ARG A 197 -6.17 5.22 3.42
CA ARG A 197 -7.56 5.67 3.15
C ARG A 197 -7.73 7.18 3.21
N ILE A 198 -7.00 7.87 4.09
CA ILE A 198 -6.92 9.34 4.06
C ILE A 198 -6.28 9.80 2.74
N GLY A 199 -5.27 9.07 2.25
CA GLY A 199 -4.70 9.28 0.93
C GLY A 199 -5.74 9.11 -0.19
N CYS A 200 -6.53 8.04 -0.18
CA CYS A 200 -7.63 7.83 -1.14
C CYS A 200 -8.63 9.00 -1.13
N PHE A 201 -8.94 9.53 0.05
CA PHE A 201 -9.81 10.70 0.18
C PHE A 201 -9.19 11.94 -0.47
N SER A 202 -7.89 12.18 -0.31
CA SER A 202 -7.21 13.31 -0.96
C SER A 202 -7.17 13.21 -2.47
N ALA A 203 -7.09 12.00 -3.03
CA ALA A 203 -7.12 11.72 -4.46
C ALA A 203 -8.54 11.70 -5.06
N GLY A 204 -9.57 11.63 -4.20
CA GLY A 204 -10.96 11.48 -4.65
C GLY A 204 -11.24 10.14 -5.31
N CYS A 205 -10.57 9.06 -4.91
CA CYS A 205 -10.84 7.70 -5.37
C CYS A 205 -11.58 6.89 -4.29
N CYS A 206 -12.19 5.75 -4.67
CA CYS A 206 -12.87 4.85 -3.72
C CYS A 206 -14.02 5.51 -2.96
N TRP A 207 -14.78 6.36 -3.59
CA TRP A 207 -15.91 7.11 -3.02
C TRP A 207 -17.13 6.23 -2.77
N GLY A 208 -18.10 6.78 -2.02
CA GLY A 208 -19.38 6.15 -1.75
C GLY A 208 -20.50 6.61 -2.66
N ASP A 209 -21.66 6.02 -2.47
CA ASP A 209 -22.90 6.39 -3.14
C ASP A 209 -23.31 7.83 -2.88
N ALA A 210 -24.22 8.35 -3.72
CA ALA A 210 -24.88 9.62 -3.50
C ALA A 210 -25.59 9.63 -2.13
N CYS A 211 -25.47 10.73 -1.43
CA CYS A 211 -26.15 10.93 -0.16
C CYS A 211 -26.93 12.24 -0.14
N ASP A 212 -27.78 12.42 0.88
CA ASP A 212 -28.46 13.67 1.07
C ASP A 212 -27.46 14.83 1.21
N THR A 213 -27.76 15.96 0.57
CA THR A 213 -26.96 17.19 0.63
C THR A 213 -26.85 17.76 2.05
N HIS A 214 -27.79 17.45 2.93
CA HIS A 214 -27.81 17.83 4.36
C HIS A 214 -27.11 16.82 5.27
N TYR A 215 -26.63 15.71 4.72
CA TYR A 215 -25.89 14.75 5.53
C TYR A 215 -24.58 15.37 6.07
N LEU A 216 -24.40 15.36 7.38
CA LEU A 216 -23.32 16.06 8.08
C LEU A 216 -21.90 15.70 7.54
N PHE A 217 -21.72 14.48 7.12
CA PHE A 217 -20.43 14.00 6.60
C PHE A 217 -20.39 13.92 5.07
N ALA A 218 -21.36 14.50 4.36
CA ALA A 218 -21.34 14.51 2.90
C ALA A 218 -20.07 15.15 2.35
N ALA A 219 -19.41 14.47 1.43
CA ALA A 219 -18.23 14.99 0.74
C ALA A 219 -18.56 15.39 -0.69
N ARG A 220 -17.91 16.45 -1.17
CA ARG A 220 -17.94 16.86 -2.58
C ARG A 220 -16.49 16.99 -3.05
N PHE A 221 -16.22 16.50 -4.23
CA PHE A 221 -14.87 16.46 -4.78
C PHE A 221 -14.72 17.46 -5.92
N PRO A 222 -13.54 18.13 -6.03
CA PRO A 222 -13.28 19.12 -7.07
C PRO A 222 -13.09 18.47 -8.45
N PRO A 223 -13.09 19.27 -9.55
CA PRO A 223 -12.96 18.78 -10.93
C PRO A 223 -11.74 17.91 -11.23
N ASP A 224 -10.63 18.11 -10.50
CA ASP A 224 -9.38 17.34 -10.69
C ASP A 224 -9.40 15.95 -10.03
N SER A 225 -10.50 15.58 -9.35
CA SER A 225 -10.62 14.30 -8.64
C SER A 225 -11.12 13.19 -9.55
N LEU A 226 -10.75 11.94 -9.21
CA LEU A 226 -11.23 10.76 -9.92
C LEU A 226 -12.76 10.60 -9.81
N ALA A 227 -13.34 10.92 -8.66
CA ALA A 227 -14.79 10.90 -8.46
C ALA A 227 -15.50 11.85 -9.42
N TYR A 228 -14.98 13.07 -9.60
CA TYR A 228 -15.56 14.03 -10.53
C TYR A 228 -15.47 13.54 -11.98
N GLN A 229 -14.30 13.04 -12.38
CA GLN A 229 -14.10 12.52 -13.74
C GLN A 229 -15.07 11.37 -14.05
N SER A 230 -15.27 10.45 -13.10
CA SER A 230 -16.23 9.35 -13.24
C SER A 230 -17.66 9.85 -13.35
N GLN A 231 -18.11 10.78 -12.49
CA GLN A 231 -19.46 11.32 -12.54
C GLN A 231 -19.72 12.18 -13.80
N ALA A 232 -18.69 12.89 -14.27
CA ALA A 232 -18.78 13.63 -15.54
C ALA A 232 -18.87 12.68 -16.74
N ALA A 233 -18.11 11.60 -16.77
CA ALA A 233 -18.17 10.58 -17.82
C ALA A 233 -19.52 9.84 -17.82
N ALA A 234 -20.09 9.57 -16.64
CA ALA A 234 -21.41 8.98 -16.47
C ALA A 234 -22.56 9.99 -16.69
N GLN A 235 -22.28 11.26 -17.03
CA GLN A 235 -23.26 12.34 -17.17
C GLN A 235 -24.11 12.57 -15.89
N ALA A 236 -23.62 12.18 -14.73
CA ALA A 236 -24.29 12.37 -13.44
C ALA A 236 -24.23 13.83 -12.93
N ILE A 237 -23.32 14.63 -13.50
CA ILE A 237 -23.17 16.06 -13.22
C ILE A 237 -23.17 16.84 -14.53
N PRO A 238 -23.67 18.09 -14.54
CA PRO A 238 -23.66 18.93 -15.74
C PRO A 238 -22.20 19.30 -16.12
N PRO A 239 -21.95 19.52 -17.44
CA PRO A 239 -20.64 19.99 -17.89
C PRO A 239 -20.23 21.28 -17.18
N GLY A 240 -19.00 21.33 -16.64
CA GLY A 240 -18.48 22.48 -15.92
C GLY A 240 -19.00 22.64 -14.48
N ALA A 241 -19.63 21.61 -13.91
CA ALA A 241 -20.03 21.62 -12.51
C ALA A 241 -18.81 21.93 -11.59
N PRO A 242 -18.99 22.75 -10.52
CA PRO A 242 -17.88 23.10 -9.63
C PRO A 242 -17.39 21.95 -8.74
N SER A 243 -18.19 20.90 -8.60
CA SER A 243 -17.87 19.70 -7.79
C SER A 243 -18.78 18.53 -8.15
N THR A 244 -18.48 17.35 -7.60
CA THR A 244 -19.37 16.19 -7.61
C THR A 244 -20.71 16.49 -6.90
N ILE A 245 -21.71 15.62 -7.11
CA ILE A 245 -22.84 15.51 -6.17
C ILE A 245 -22.35 15.16 -4.77
N ALA A 246 -23.20 15.34 -3.76
CA ALA A 246 -22.90 14.92 -2.40
C ALA A 246 -22.81 13.39 -2.32
N ILE A 247 -21.70 12.86 -1.81
CA ILE A 247 -21.43 11.42 -1.73
C ILE A 247 -20.88 11.02 -0.35
N HIS A 248 -21.10 9.76 0.03
CA HIS A 248 -20.55 9.23 1.27
C HIS A 248 -19.01 9.16 1.20
N PRO A 249 -18.27 9.75 2.17
CA PRO A 249 -16.83 9.64 2.25
C PRO A 249 -16.39 8.29 2.84
N THR A 250 -16.66 7.21 2.13
CA THR A 250 -16.36 5.83 2.57
C THR A 250 -14.90 5.62 2.93
N GLN A 251 -14.00 6.41 2.31
CA GLN A 251 -12.59 6.44 2.66
C GLN A 251 -12.37 6.83 4.12
N LEU A 252 -13.07 7.87 4.61
CA LEU A 252 -12.96 8.33 6.00
C LEU A 252 -13.63 7.38 6.98
N TYR A 253 -14.73 6.71 6.58
CA TYR A 253 -15.36 5.67 7.42
C TYR A 253 -14.38 4.51 7.64
N GLU A 254 -13.74 4.03 6.57
CA GLU A 254 -12.75 2.95 6.67
C GLU A 254 -11.50 3.41 7.42
N ALA A 255 -11.02 4.65 7.20
CA ALA A 255 -9.88 5.19 7.91
C ALA A 255 -10.13 5.24 9.43
N LEU A 256 -11.29 5.75 9.85
CA LEU A 256 -11.68 5.80 11.27
C LEU A 256 -11.79 4.39 11.85
N GLY A 257 -12.46 3.47 11.17
CA GLY A 257 -12.60 2.09 11.61
C GLY A 257 -11.25 1.40 11.77
N CYS A 258 -10.34 1.55 10.80
CA CYS A 258 -8.98 1.01 10.88
C CYS A 258 -8.18 1.64 12.03
N ALA A 259 -8.31 2.95 12.26
CA ALA A 259 -7.66 3.62 13.38
C ALA A 259 -8.16 3.09 14.74
N LEU A 260 -9.48 2.88 14.87
CA LEU A 260 -10.08 2.28 16.08
C LEU A 260 -9.60 0.84 16.30
N ILE A 261 -9.53 0.04 15.23
CA ILE A 261 -8.96 -1.33 15.27
C ILE A 261 -7.51 -1.27 15.75
N PHE A 262 -6.68 -0.38 15.21
CA PHE A 262 -5.30 -0.18 15.63
C PHE A 262 -5.19 0.12 17.12
N LEU A 263 -5.98 1.08 17.61
CA LEU A 263 -6.00 1.48 19.03
C LEU A 263 -6.42 0.31 19.92
N PHE A 264 -7.49 -0.38 19.55
CA PHE A 264 -7.97 -1.55 20.29
C PHE A 264 -6.92 -2.67 20.35
N LEU A 265 -6.33 -3.06 19.22
CA LEU A 265 -5.33 -4.12 19.18
C LEU A 265 -4.04 -3.74 19.90
N THR A 266 -3.65 -2.46 19.86
CA THR A 266 -2.50 -1.95 20.61
C THR A 266 -2.74 -2.03 22.12
N TYR A 267 -3.93 -1.66 22.56
CA TYR A 267 -4.35 -1.81 23.96
C TYR A 267 -4.43 -3.28 24.37
N TRP A 268 -4.97 -4.15 23.50
CA TRP A 268 -5.12 -5.57 23.77
C TRP A 268 -3.79 -6.33 23.82
N ARG A 269 -2.75 -5.82 23.18
CA ARG A 269 -1.43 -6.46 23.09
C ARG A 269 -0.86 -6.90 24.44
N SER A 270 -0.99 -6.10 25.49
CA SER A 270 -0.54 -6.43 26.84
C SER A 270 -1.35 -7.54 27.50
N ARG A 271 -2.53 -7.85 26.99
CA ARG A 271 -3.47 -8.86 27.48
C ARG A 271 -3.50 -10.13 26.62
N LYS A 272 -2.67 -10.17 25.59
CA LYS A 272 -2.57 -11.30 24.67
C LYS A 272 -2.25 -12.59 25.42
N ARG A 273 -2.99 -13.65 25.14
CA ARG A 273 -2.91 -14.95 25.82
C ARG A 273 -2.14 -16.01 25.02
N PHE A 274 -2.12 -15.91 23.68
CA PHE A 274 -1.46 -16.88 22.80
C PHE A 274 -0.96 -16.20 21.53
N HIS A 275 -0.05 -16.86 20.81
CA HIS A 275 0.44 -16.39 19.52
C HIS A 275 -0.62 -16.53 18.43
N GLY A 276 -0.82 -15.48 17.65
CA GLY A 276 -1.85 -15.38 16.62
C GLY A 276 -3.15 -14.71 17.10
N GLU A 277 -3.25 -14.32 18.39
CA GLU A 277 -4.47 -13.68 18.92
C GLU A 277 -4.72 -12.32 18.30
N LEU A 278 -3.68 -11.47 18.17
CA LEU A 278 -3.83 -10.14 17.58
C LEU A 278 -4.13 -10.21 16.07
N LEU A 279 -3.51 -11.16 15.37
CA LEU A 279 -3.85 -11.41 13.97
C LEU A 279 -5.30 -11.83 13.82
N ALA A 280 -5.75 -12.81 14.62
CA ALA A 280 -7.13 -13.30 14.57
C ALA A 280 -8.13 -12.17 14.85
N LEU A 281 -7.90 -11.37 15.89
CA LEU A 281 -8.74 -10.22 16.23
C LEU A 281 -8.73 -9.16 15.12
N TYR A 282 -7.58 -8.89 14.50
CA TYR A 282 -7.51 -7.98 13.35
C TYR A 282 -8.41 -8.46 12.20
N LEU A 283 -8.32 -9.73 11.82
CA LEU A 283 -9.13 -10.30 10.74
C LEU A 283 -10.63 -10.27 11.07
N MET A 284 -10.98 -10.59 12.32
CA MET A 284 -12.38 -10.62 12.81
C MET A 284 -12.99 -9.22 12.93
N LEU A 285 -12.19 -8.17 13.18
CA LEU A 285 -12.67 -6.80 13.28
C LEU A 285 -12.68 -6.09 11.93
N TYR A 286 -11.66 -6.33 11.10
CA TYR A 286 -11.57 -5.69 9.81
C TYR A 286 -12.61 -6.20 8.80
N ALA A 287 -12.91 -7.49 8.82
CA ALA A 287 -13.86 -8.08 7.88
C ALA A 287 -15.28 -7.48 7.99
N PRO A 288 -15.90 -7.34 9.18
CA PRO A 288 -17.18 -6.65 9.32
C PRO A 288 -17.10 -5.17 8.96
N LEU A 289 -16.03 -4.48 9.38
CA LEU A 289 -15.81 -3.07 8.98
C LEU A 289 -15.84 -2.93 7.46
N ARG A 290 -15.12 -3.82 6.76
CA ARG A 290 -15.05 -3.78 5.30
C ARG A 290 -16.39 -4.09 4.65
N ALA A 291 -17.15 -5.04 5.18
CA ALA A 291 -18.49 -5.36 4.72
C ALA A 291 -19.46 -4.17 4.91
N VAL A 292 -19.43 -3.52 6.07
CA VAL A 292 -20.25 -2.32 6.35
C VAL A 292 -19.87 -1.17 5.43
N VAL A 293 -18.59 -0.90 5.23
CA VAL A 293 -18.15 0.15 4.29
C VAL A 293 -18.61 -0.14 2.86
N GLU A 294 -18.63 -1.42 2.45
CA GLU A 294 -19.07 -1.82 1.12
C GLU A 294 -20.54 -1.45 0.84
N THR A 295 -21.40 -1.46 1.85
CA THR A 295 -22.83 -1.08 1.67
C THR A 295 -23.02 0.39 1.29
N PHE A 296 -22.04 1.25 1.56
CA PHE A 296 -22.05 2.67 1.23
C PHE A 296 -21.27 3.01 -0.04
N ARG A 297 -20.72 2.01 -0.75
CA ARG A 297 -19.88 2.26 -1.92
C ARG A 297 -20.70 2.41 -3.18
N GLY A 298 -20.36 3.44 -3.99
CA GLY A 298 -21.04 3.80 -5.22
C GLY A 298 -20.26 3.57 -6.51
N ASP A 299 -19.10 2.90 -6.44
CA ASP A 299 -18.34 2.57 -7.65
C ASP A 299 -18.94 1.33 -8.33
N GLU A 300 -19.62 1.54 -9.47
CA GLU A 300 -20.37 0.52 -10.24
C GLU A 300 -19.48 -0.60 -10.84
N GLU A 301 -18.18 -0.39 -10.96
CA GLU A 301 -17.23 -1.35 -11.56
C GLU A 301 -17.01 -2.64 -10.74
N ARG A 302 -17.60 -2.74 -9.55
CA ARG A 302 -17.45 -3.91 -8.70
C ARG A 302 -18.47 -4.98 -9.06
N GLY A 303 -17.98 -6.02 -9.73
CA GLY A 303 -18.78 -7.19 -10.08
C GLY A 303 -19.39 -7.84 -8.83
N ARG A 304 -20.71 -8.05 -8.85
CA ARG A 304 -21.37 -8.98 -7.92
C ARG A 304 -21.13 -10.41 -8.39
N VAL A 305 -20.88 -11.30 -7.47
CA VAL A 305 -20.42 -12.67 -7.77
C VAL A 305 -21.41 -13.45 -8.62
N PHE A 306 -22.70 -13.25 -8.40
CA PHE A 306 -23.76 -14.01 -9.07
C PHE A 306 -24.48 -13.24 -10.21
N ASN A 307 -23.86 -12.17 -10.76
CA ASN A 307 -24.43 -11.42 -11.87
C ASN A 307 -24.67 -12.28 -13.14
N PHE A 308 -23.92 -13.39 -13.28
CA PHE A 308 -24.09 -14.34 -14.38
C PHE A 308 -25.45 -15.07 -14.37
N LEU A 309 -26.17 -15.07 -13.23
CA LEU A 309 -27.51 -15.70 -13.10
C LEU A 309 -28.65 -14.85 -13.68
N GLY A 310 -28.35 -13.65 -14.22
CA GLY A 310 -29.33 -12.78 -14.86
C GLY A 310 -29.88 -11.66 -13.97
N GLY A 311 -30.73 -10.80 -14.57
CA GLY A 311 -31.18 -9.56 -13.96
C GLY A 311 -31.94 -9.70 -12.62
N TRP A 312 -32.65 -10.83 -12.40
CA TRP A 312 -33.35 -11.10 -11.14
C TRP A 312 -32.42 -11.32 -9.94
N ALA A 313 -31.22 -11.85 -10.17
CA ALA A 313 -30.22 -12.05 -9.15
C ALA A 313 -29.53 -10.74 -8.73
N ARG A 314 -29.57 -9.71 -9.57
CA ARG A 314 -28.84 -8.45 -9.37
C ARG A 314 -29.26 -7.72 -8.08
N HIS A 315 -30.53 -7.83 -7.67
CA HIS A 315 -31.09 -7.20 -6.49
C HIS A 315 -31.34 -8.18 -5.33
N ALA A 316 -30.90 -9.44 -5.47
CA ALA A 316 -31.09 -10.42 -4.42
C ALA A 316 -30.12 -10.15 -3.24
N TRP A 317 -30.62 -10.18 -2.01
CA TRP A 317 -29.85 -9.96 -0.79
C TRP A 317 -28.64 -10.92 -0.60
N TRP A 318 -28.68 -12.07 -1.26
CA TRP A 318 -27.60 -13.06 -1.27
C TRP A 318 -26.55 -12.84 -2.39
N ASN A 319 -26.78 -11.89 -3.31
CA ASN A 319 -25.85 -11.56 -4.37
C ASN A 319 -24.74 -10.65 -3.83
N LEU A 320 -23.83 -11.25 -3.10
CA LEU A 320 -22.71 -10.59 -2.44
C LEU A 320 -21.75 -9.95 -3.44
N SER A 321 -21.18 -8.83 -3.08
CA SER A 321 -20.03 -8.28 -3.79
C SER A 321 -18.79 -9.18 -3.59
N THR A 322 -17.83 -9.10 -4.49
CA THR A 322 -16.55 -9.79 -4.34
C THR A 322 -15.86 -9.44 -3.01
N SER A 323 -15.97 -8.17 -2.59
CA SER A 323 -15.45 -7.70 -1.30
C SER A 323 -16.13 -8.35 -0.10
N GLU A 324 -17.44 -8.51 -0.13
CA GLU A 324 -18.20 -9.17 0.95
C GLU A 324 -17.86 -10.66 1.07
N LEU A 325 -17.76 -11.35 -0.06
CA LEU A 325 -17.34 -12.75 -0.08
C LEU A 325 -15.93 -12.95 0.50
N ILE A 326 -14.98 -12.10 0.10
CA ILE A 326 -13.62 -12.10 0.66
C ILE A 326 -13.66 -11.79 2.15
N SER A 327 -14.51 -10.86 2.61
CA SER A 327 -14.66 -10.50 4.02
C SER A 327 -15.16 -11.68 4.85
N ILE A 328 -16.11 -12.48 4.33
CA ILE A 328 -16.57 -13.72 4.99
C ILE A 328 -15.40 -14.70 5.14
N GLY A 329 -14.60 -14.89 4.10
CA GLY A 329 -13.42 -15.77 4.15
C GLY A 329 -12.38 -15.28 5.18
N ILE A 330 -12.11 -13.99 5.22
CA ILE A 330 -11.19 -13.36 6.19
C ILE A 330 -11.71 -13.53 7.61
N PHE A 331 -13.00 -13.30 7.85
CA PHE A 331 -13.61 -13.48 9.16
C PHE A 331 -13.53 -14.95 9.62
N ALA A 332 -13.88 -15.89 8.74
CA ALA A 332 -13.79 -17.32 9.03
C ALA A 332 -12.35 -17.77 9.35
N ALA A 333 -11.36 -17.25 8.61
CA ALA A 333 -9.95 -17.51 8.89
C ALA A 333 -9.54 -16.95 10.27
N GLY A 334 -9.99 -15.74 10.64
CA GLY A 334 -9.77 -15.16 11.96
C GLY A 334 -10.35 -16.04 13.07
N VAL A 335 -11.61 -16.47 12.93
CA VAL A 335 -12.25 -17.37 13.88
C VAL A 335 -11.52 -18.71 13.99
N ALA A 336 -11.12 -19.30 12.88
CA ALA A 336 -10.37 -20.55 12.85
C ALA A 336 -9.02 -20.44 13.56
N ILE A 337 -8.26 -19.37 13.31
CA ILE A 337 -6.99 -19.10 14.00
C ILE A 337 -7.24 -18.94 15.50
N TYR A 338 -8.22 -18.13 15.88
CA TYR A 338 -8.54 -17.91 17.29
C TYR A 338 -8.92 -19.20 17.99
N ALA A 339 -9.85 -19.98 17.43
CA ALA A 339 -10.34 -21.23 18.02
C ALA A 339 -9.25 -22.28 18.13
N THR A 340 -8.42 -22.44 17.11
CA THR A 340 -7.34 -23.46 17.12
C THR A 340 -6.23 -23.11 18.10
N GLN A 341 -5.78 -21.85 18.11
CA GLN A 341 -4.68 -21.42 18.96
C GLN A 341 -5.10 -21.29 20.44
N SER A 342 -6.33 -20.84 20.72
CA SER A 342 -6.83 -20.79 22.09
C SER A 342 -6.95 -22.18 22.71
N ARG A 343 -7.43 -23.18 21.94
CA ARG A 343 -7.48 -24.58 22.40
C ARG A 343 -6.09 -25.14 22.67
N ARG A 344 -5.11 -24.87 21.82
CA ARG A 344 -3.72 -25.30 22.02
C ARG A 344 -3.10 -24.67 23.26
N ALA A 345 -3.34 -23.39 23.47
CA ALA A 345 -2.86 -22.67 24.66
C ALA A 345 -3.49 -23.23 25.93
N TYR A 346 -4.81 -23.54 25.91
CA TYR A 346 -5.52 -24.15 27.01
C TYR A 346 -4.99 -25.56 27.31
N ALA A 347 -4.83 -26.40 26.30
CA ALA A 347 -4.27 -27.75 26.47
C ALA A 347 -2.85 -27.74 27.07
N ALA A 348 -2.01 -26.77 26.67
CA ALA A 348 -0.67 -26.61 27.23
C ALA A 348 -0.65 -26.09 28.68
N SER A 349 -1.73 -25.50 29.16
CA SER A 349 -1.87 -24.99 30.54
C SER A 349 -2.34 -26.06 31.54
N ILE A 350 -2.82 -27.23 31.07
CA ILE A 350 -3.25 -28.36 31.92
C ILE A 350 -1.98 -29.14 32.33
N PRO A 351 -1.67 -29.26 33.65
CA PRO A 351 -0.58 -30.11 34.10
C PRO A 351 -0.78 -31.55 33.61
N ALA A 352 0.28 -32.14 33.04
CA ALA A 352 0.22 -33.59 32.76
C ALA A 352 -0.16 -34.31 34.06
N ALA A 353 -1.26 -35.02 34.03
CA ALA A 353 -1.66 -35.83 35.16
C ALA A 353 -0.52 -36.80 35.49
N ALA A 354 0.08 -36.64 36.70
CA ALA A 354 1.16 -37.45 37.18
C ALA A 354 0.72 -38.90 37.44
#